data_f7bf51f8372fc6ce12bf105ead72e3a5
#
_entry.id   f7bf51f8372fc6ce12bf105ead72e3a5
#
_cell.length_a   1.000
_cell.length_b   1.000
_cell.length_c   1.000
_cell.angle_alpha   90.00
_cell.angle_beta   90.00
_cell.angle_gamma   90.00
#
_symmetry.space_group_name_H-M   'P 1'
#
loop_
_entity.id
_entity.type
_entity.pdbx_description
1 polymer ?
#
loop_
_entity_poly.entity_id
_entity_poly.type
_entity_poly.pdbx_seq_one_letter_code
_entity_poly.pdbx_strand_id
1 'polypeptide(L)'
;GSPPFGCQIRSKAQAYGFHQSFAQFWTDGEAAYGKTDGSVCIAGEITDADEARAFLSAVGTNEVVCSAENAEKLGLNITESGAILQKVLRNGTVQPAEEISPREIYAVLKANGMVGEFEPFYLDLSHRMRHGTVRCAGVSANGKTVAVAAAVLGESASLISAVAVLPKFHRRGLGTAVVRKIERMLPSGTVYILREERKNEAFYDALGYKPCGAWAQGKLCN
;
A
#
# COMPACT_ATOMS: atom_id res chain seq x y z
N GLY A 1 1.33 -9.31 11.85
CA GLY A 1 0.75 -9.73 10.56
C GLY A 1 1.82 -9.82 9.50
N SER A 2 1.69 -10.79 8.59
CA SER A 2 2.65 -11.04 7.52
C SER A 2 2.62 -9.95 6.43
N PRO A 3 3.79 -9.60 5.81
CA PRO A 3 3.82 -8.70 4.67
C PRO A 3 3.10 -9.29 3.45
N PRO A 4 2.62 -8.43 2.51
CA PRO A 4 2.70 -6.98 2.51
C PRO A 4 1.61 -6.28 3.33
N PHE A 5 0.52 -6.97 3.65
CA PHE A 5 -0.67 -6.41 4.32
C PHE A 5 -0.35 -5.97 5.76
N GLY A 6 0.49 -6.73 6.45
CA GLY A 6 0.99 -6.34 7.78
C GLY A 6 1.70 -4.99 7.80
N CYS A 7 2.38 -4.59 6.70
CA CYS A 7 2.97 -3.25 6.58
C CYS A 7 1.89 -2.16 6.64
N GLN A 8 0.76 -2.37 5.93
CA GLN A 8 -0.36 -1.40 5.90
C GLN A 8 -1.01 -1.27 7.29
N ILE A 9 -1.35 -2.41 7.91
CA ILE A 9 -1.99 -2.44 9.23
C ILE A 9 -1.09 -1.77 10.27
N ARG A 10 0.18 -2.19 10.34
CA ARG A 10 1.15 -1.66 11.30
C ARG A 10 1.37 -0.15 11.11
N SER A 11 1.57 0.30 9.88
CA SER A 11 1.77 1.72 9.58
C SER A 11 0.63 2.59 10.10
N LYS A 12 -0.61 2.15 9.92
CA LYS A 12 -1.79 2.85 10.43
C LYS A 12 -1.91 2.75 11.96
N ALA A 13 -1.70 1.56 12.53
CA ALA A 13 -1.73 1.38 13.98
C ALA A 13 -0.68 2.24 14.71
N GLN A 14 0.53 2.35 14.15
CA GLN A 14 1.57 3.22 14.71
C GLN A 14 1.26 4.70 14.57
N ALA A 15 0.64 5.12 13.46
CA ALA A 15 0.31 6.52 13.24
C ALA A 15 -0.90 6.99 14.06
N TYR A 16 -1.95 6.17 14.13
CA TYR A 16 -3.24 6.54 14.72
C TYR A 16 -3.47 6.01 16.13
N GLY A 17 -2.70 4.99 16.55
CA GLY A 17 -2.97 4.26 17.81
C GLY A 17 -4.24 3.40 17.69
N PHE A 18 -4.78 3.00 18.85
CA PHE A 18 -5.87 2.03 18.95
C PHE A 18 -7.20 2.62 19.44
N HIS A 19 -7.28 3.94 19.59
CA HIS A 19 -8.45 4.63 20.18
C HIS A 19 -9.28 5.46 19.19
N GLN A 20 -8.95 5.34 17.88
CA GLN A 20 -9.67 6.08 16.83
C GLN A 20 -10.86 5.28 16.31
N SER A 21 -12.02 5.91 16.19
CA SER A 21 -13.23 5.26 15.66
C SER A 21 -13.13 4.91 14.17
N PHE A 22 -12.36 5.68 13.41
CA PHE A 22 -12.16 5.48 11.97
C PHE A 22 -11.02 4.51 11.63
N ALA A 23 -10.15 4.16 12.61
CA ALA A 23 -9.04 3.24 12.43
C ALA A 23 -9.03 2.22 13.58
N GLN A 24 -9.45 1.00 13.30
CA GLN A 24 -9.63 -0.06 14.29
C GLN A 24 -8.80 -1.28 13.89
N PHE A 25 -8.26 -2.00 14.87
CA PHE A 25 -7.34 -3.11 14.65
C PHE A 25 -7.68 -4.28 15.58
N TRP A 26 -7.63 -5.50 15.03
CA TRP A 26 -7.91 -6.74 15.75
C TRP A 26 -6.95 -7.85 15.31
N THR A 27 -6.85 -8.89 16.10
CA THR A 27 -6.15 -10.14 15.77
C THR A 27 -6.84 -11.31 16.45
N ASP A 28 -6.86 -12.45 15.77
CA ASP A 28 -7.28 -13.75 16.30
C ASP A 28 -6.07 -14.64 16.66
N GLY A 29 -4.84 -14.12 16.50
CA GLY A 29 -3.60 -14.84 16.70
C GLY A 29 -2.92 -15.26 15.40
N GLU A 30 -3.66 -15.67 14.38
CA GLU A 30 -3.14 -16.09 13.07
C GLU A 30 -3.26 -14.98 12.03
N ALA A 31 -4.37 -14.25 12.03
CA ALA A 31 -4.59 -13.10 11.17
C ALA A 31 -4.68 -11.79 11.97
N ALA A 32 -4.31 -10.69 11.32
CA ALA A 32 -4.52 -9.33 11.80
C ALA A 32 -5.43 -8.59 10.83
N TYR A 33 -6.35 -7.82 11.40
CA TYR A 33 -7.37 -7.05 10.69
C TYR A 33 -7.17 -5.57 10.97
N GLY A 34 -7.10 -4.76 9.94
CA GLY A 34 -7.02 -3.31 10.07
C GLY A 34 -8.13 -2.64 9.27
N LYS A 35 -9.13 -2.07 9.96
CA LYS A 35 -10.22 -1.32 9.36
C LYS A 35 -9.89 0.16 9.30
N THR A 36 -10.13 0.78 8.16
CA THR A 36 -10.05 2.24 7.98
C THR A 36 -11.17 2.66 7.04
N ASP A 37 -12.03 3.57 7.49
CA ASP A 37 -13.13 4.13 6.70
C ASP A 37 -13.99 3.06 5.98
N GLY A 38 -14.26 1.94 6.64
CA GLY A 38 -15.09 0.86 6.11
C GLY A 38 -14.35 -0.19 5.28
N SER A 39 -13.10 0.04 4.88
CA SER A 39 -12.26 -0.97 4.22
C SER A 39 -11.43 -1.72 5.24
N VAL A 40 -11.34 -3.04 5.11
CA VAL A 40 -10.53 -3.91 5.97
C VAL A 40 -9.37 -4.51 5.18
N CYS A 41 -8.17 -4.33 5.70
CA CYS A 41 -6.98 -5.04 5.25
C CYS A 41 -6.73 -6.24 6.17
N ILE A 42 -6.50 -7.44 5.60
CA ILE A 42 -6.24 -8.67 6.35
C ILE A 42 -4.81 -9.15 6.06
N ALA A 43 -4.04 -9.40 7.12
CA ALA A 43 -2.68 -9.94 7.06
C ALA A 43 -2.59 -11.21 7.88
N GLY A 44 -2.00 -12.26 7.34
CA GLY A 44 -1.97 -13.59 7.93
C GLY A 44 -2.96 -14.53 7.28
N GLU A 45 -3.18 -15.69 7.86
CA GLU A 45 -4.05 -16.72 7.34
C GLU A 45 -5.38 -16.76 8.10
N ILE A 46 -6.50 -16.78 7.38
CA ILE A 46 -7.82 -17.02 7.95
C ILE A 46 -7.98 -18.54 8.13
N THR A 47 -8.16 -18.98 9.36
CA THR A 47 -8.34 -20.39 9.73
C THR A 47 -9.80 -20.79 9.76
N ASP A 48 -10.68 -19.90 10.24
CA ASP A 48 -12.15 -20.07 10.23
C ASP A 48 -12.81 -18.98 9.37
N ALA A 49 -13.27 -19.39 8.19
CA ALA A 49 -13.86 -18.47 7.24
C ALA A 49 -15.27 -18.01 7.63
N ASP A 50 -16.02 -18.83 8.36
CA ASP A 50 -17.38 -18.48 8.79
C ASP A 50 -17.33 -17.47 9.92
N GLU A 51 -16.43 -17.66 10.89
CA GLU A 51 -16.18 -16.70 11.96
C GLU A 51 -15.66 -15.37 11.39
N ALA A 52 -14.69 -15.41 10.47
CA ALA A 52 -14.15 -14.23 9.84
C ALA A 52 -15.20 -13.44 9.05
N ARG A 53 -16.11 -14.11 8.31
CA ARG A 53 -17.23 -13.45 7.61
C ARG A 53 -18.19 -12.80 8.58
N ALA A 54 -18.59 -13.51 9.65
CA ALA A 54 -19.47 -12.98 10.68
C ALA A 54 -18.87 -11.74 11.36
N PHE A 55 -17.57 -11.79 11.69
CA PHE A 55 -16.84 -10.67 12.25
C PHE A 55 -16.80 -9.47 11.29
N LEU A 56 -16.39 -9.67 10.03
CA LEU A 56 -16.31 -8.61 9.03
C LEU A 56 -17.68 -7.93 8.79
N SER A 57 -18.75 -8.72 8.79
CA SER A 57 -20.11 -8.22 8.70
C SER A 57 -20.48 -7.37 9.93
N ALA A 58 -20.19 -7.90 11.14
CA ALA A 58 -20.50 -7.21 12.40
C ALA A 58 -19.77 -5.87 12.56
N VAL A 59 -18.54 -5.76 12.09
CA VAL A 59 -17.79 -4.50 12.13
C VAL A 59 -18.15 -3.55 10.98
N GLY A 60 -19.10 -3.91 10.13
CA GLY A 60 -19.58 -3.06 9.03
C GLY A 60 -18.52 -2.84 7.96
N THR A 61 -18.00 -3.94 7.39
CA THR A 61 -16.99 -3.89 6.33
C THR A 61 -17.66 -3.67 4.98
N ASN A 62 -17.20 -2.67 4.24
CA ASN A 62 -17.64 -2.40 2.88
C ASN A 62 -16.77 -3.12 1.83
N GLU A 63 -15.49 -3.28 2.14
CA GLU A 63 -14.50 -3.82 1.23
C GLU A 63 -13.37 -4.50 1.99
N VAL A 64 -12.82 -5.58 1.44
CA VAL A 64 -11.72 -6.35 2.01
C VAL A 64 -10.57 -6.40 1.01
N VAL A 65 -9.33 -6.17 1.51
CA VAL A 65 -8.08 -6.35 0.78
C VAL A 65 -7.24 -7.38 1.52
N CYS A 66 -6.86 -8.48 0.84
CA CYS A 66 -6.13 -9.58 1.45
C CYS A 66 -5.35 -10.41 0.40
N SER A 67 -4.74 -11.52 0.82
CA SER A 67 -4.23 -12.53 -0.11
C SER A 67 -5.37 -13.15 -0.93
N ALA A 68 -5.05 -13.61 -2.15
CA ALA A 68 -6.04 -14.28 -3.00
C ALA A 68 -6.63 -15.52 -2.32
N GLU A 69 -5.84 -16.24 -1.53
CA GLU A 69 -6.28 -17.40 -0.75
C GLU A 69 -7.35 -17.03 0.29
N ASN A 70 -7.12 -15.95 1.05
CA ASN A 70 -8.11 -15.45 2.00
C ASN A 70 -9.37 -14.93 1.29
N ALA A 71 -9.22 -14.28 0.14
CA ALA A 71 -10.35 -13.81 -0.65
C ALA A 71 -11.24 -14.96 -1.14
N GLU A 72 -10.64 -16.09 -1.55
CA GLU A 72 -11.34 -17.31 -1.91
C GLU A 72 -12.04 -17.94 -0.71
N LYS A 73 -11.35 -18.10 0.44
CA LYS A 73 -11.94 -18.60 1.70
C LYS A 73 -13.15 -17.77 2.13
N LEU A 74 -13.06 -16.45 2.02
CA LEU A 74 -14.15 -15.53 2.36
C LEU A 74 -15.28 -15.50 1.31
N GLY A 75 -15.07 -16.03 0.11
CA GLY A 75 -16.03 -15.96 -0.98
C GLY A 75 -16.28 -14.52 -1.43
N LEU A 76 -15.23 -13.70 -1.54
CA LEU A 76 -15.39 -12.30 -1.92
C LEU A 76 -15.86 -12.14 -3.36
N ASN A 77 -16.76 -11.20 -3.59
CA ASN A 77 -17.03 -10.69 -4.94
C ASN A 77 -15.88 -9.75 -5.33
N ILE A 78 -14.93 -10.28 -6.12
CA ILE A 78 -13.67 -9.62 -6.46
C ILE A 78 -13.91 -8.42 -7.38
N THR A 79 -13.40 -7.27 -6.97
CA THR A 79 -13.41 -6.02 -7.76
C THR A 79 -12.04 -5.74 -8.38
N GLU A 80 -10.95 -6.07 -7.67
CA GLU A 80 -9.59 -5.94 -8.16
C GLU A 80 -8.74 -7.11 -7.69
N SER A 81 -7.72 -7.48 -8.47
CA SER A 81 -6.75 -8.53 -8.11
C SER A 81 -5.42 -8.33 -8.82
N GLY A 82 -4.42 -9.08 -8.40
CA GLY A 82 -3.14 -9.08 -9.06
C GLY A 82 -2.04 -9.83 -8.34
N ALA A 83 -0.80 -9.58 -8.75
CA ALA A 83 0.37 -10.21 -8.18
C ALA A 83 0.95 -9.41 -7.01
N ILE A 84 1.38 -10.11 -5.98
CA ILE A 84 2.27 -9.59 -4.95
C ILE A 84 3.69 -9.76 -5.49
N LEU A 85 4.40 -8.65 -5.65
CA LEU A 85 5.79 -8.64 -6.08
C LEU A 85 6.70 -8.35 -4.89
N GLN A 86 7.92 -8.90 -4.91
CA GLN A 86 8.92 -8.64 -3.88
C GLN A 86 10.30 -8.38 -4.48
N LYS A 87 11.12 -7.64 -3.73
CA LYS A 87 12.53 -7.38 -4.00
C LYS A 87 13.28 -7.20 -2.68
N VAL A 88 14.46 -7.79 -2.55
CA VAL A 88 15.32 -7.59 -1.37
C VAL A 88 16.23 -6.37 -1.62
N LEU A 89 16.14 -5.39 -0.74
CA LEU A 89 17.06 -4.24 -0.71
C LEU A 89 18.20 -4.50 0.28
N ARG A 90 19.41 -4.19 -0.16
CA ARG A 90 20.63 -4.25 0.65
C ARG A 90 21.23 -2.83 0.75
N ASN A 91 20.48 -1.93 1.36
CA ASN A 91 20.91 -0.54 1.52
C ASN A 91 21.95 -0.44 2.64
N GLY A 92 23.13 0.07 2.35
CA GLY A 92 24.16 0.35 3.37
C GLY A 92 23.77 1.53 4.24
N THR A 93 23.33 2.64 3.61
CA THR A 93 22.86 3.85 4.29
C THR A 93 21.52 4.26 3.72
N VAL A 94 20.52 4.40 4.58
CA VAL A 94 19.19 4.89 4.22
C VAL A 94 19.27 6.40 3.97
N GLN A 95 18.86 6.84 2.79
CA GLN A 95 18.78 8.27 2.50
C GLN A 95 17.68 8.93 3.34
N PRO A 96 17.88 10.18 3.79
CA PRO A 96 16.86 10.89 4.54
C PRO A 96 15.58 11.04 3.72
N ALA A 97 14.45 11.19 4.43
CA ALA A 97 13.19 11.50 3.80
C ALA A 97 13.29 12.83 3.05
N GLU A 98 12.75 12.87 1.86
CA GLU A 98 12.70 14.10 1.07
C GLU A 98 11.51 14.97 1.53
N GLU A 99 11.71 16.28 1.50
CA GLU A 99 10.62 17.23 1.73
C GLU A 99 9.78 17.35 0.45
N ILE A 100 8.87 16.40 0.25
CA ILE A 100 7.83 16.50 -0.77
C ILE A 100 6.48 16.80 -0.11
N SER A 101 5.78 17.78 -0.64
CA SER A 101 4.48 18.16 -0.11
C SER A 101 3.41 17.10 -0.41
N PRO A 102 2.52 16.74 0.56
CA PRO A 102 1.35 15.92 0.27
C PRO A 102 0.46 16.46 -0.84
N ARG A 103 0.45 17.79 -1.08
CA ARG A 103 -0.28 18.42 -2.19
C ARG A 103 0.30 18.06 -3.55
N GLU A 104 1.63 18.01 -3.67
CA GLU A 104 2.31 17.60 -4.90
C GLU A 104 2.07 16.12 -5.20
N ILE A 105 2.12 15.28 -4.16
CA ILE A 105 1.81 13.84 -4.27
C ILE A 105 0.37 13.66 -4.76
N TYR A 106 -0.58 14.33 -4.09
CA TYR A 106 -1.99 14.30 -4.48
C TYR A 106 -2.19 14.69 -5.94
N ALA A 107 -1.59 15.79 -6.38
CA ALA A 107 -1.75 16.28 -7.75
C ALA A 107 -1.35 15.25 -8.81
N VAL A 108 -0.24 14.54 -8.60
CA VAL A 108 0.22 13.50 -9.53
C VAL A 108 -0.66 12.25 -9.44
N LEU A 109 -1.04 11.80 -8.23
CA LEU A 109 -1.92 10.64 -8.05
C LEU A 109 -3.32 10.91 -8.61
N LYS A 110 -3.89 12.08 -8.38
CA LYS A 110 -5.21 12.49 -8.88
C LYS A 110 -5.26 12.52 -10.40
N ALA A 111 -4.19 13.01 -11.04
CA ALA A 111 -4.06 13.02 -12.50
C ALA A 111 -4.02 11.61 -13.12
N ASN A 112 -3.76 10.58 -12.31
CA ASN A 112 -3.79 9.16 -12.70
C ASN A 112 -5.03 8.42 -12.19
N GLY A 113 -6.00 9.11 -11.56
CA GLY A 113 -7.21 8.48 -11.02
C GLY A 113 -6.99 7.59 -9.79
N MET A 114 -5.84 7.72 -9.10
CA MET A 114 -5.43 6.83 -8.02
C MET A 114 -5.93 7.26 -6.63
N VAL A 115 -6.50 8.45 -6.50
CA VAL A 115 -6.97 9.00 -5.22
C VAL A 115 -8.30 9.74 -5.40
N GLY A 116 -9.12 9.71 -4.36
CA GLY A 116 -10.42 10.37 -4.30
C GLY A 116 -10.33 11.86 -3.94
N GLU A 117 -11.00 12.24 -2.86
CA GLU A 117 -11.07 13.62 -2.38
C GLU A 117 -9.74 14.09 -1.75
N PHE A 118 -9.49 15.39 -1.87
CA PHE A 118 -8.21 15.98 -1.43
C PHE A 118 -8.05 15.97 0.08
N GLU A 119 -9.06 16.38 0.80
CA GLU A 119 -8.93 16.62 2.26
C GLU A 119 -8.65 15.35 3.06
N PRO A 120 -9.41 14.25 2.90
CA PRO A 120 -9.10 12.99 3.58
C PRO A 120 -7.70 12.45 3.22
N PHE A 121 -7.33 12.50 1.95
CA PHE A 121 -6.01 12.08 1.49
C PHE A 121 -4.89 12.92 2.13
N TYR A 122 -5.05 14.25 2.13
CA TYR A 122 -4.05 15.17 2.67
C TYR A 122 -3.86 14.97 4.18
N LEU A 123 -4.94 14.82 4.92
CA LEU A 123 -4.91 14.61 6.37
C LEU A 123 -4.22 13.29 6.72
N ASP A 124 -4.63 12.17 6.07
CA ASP A 124 -4.03 10.85 6.29
C ASP A 124 -2.54 10.84 5.96
N LEU A 125 -2.18 11.29 4.76
CA LEU A 125 -0.78 11.25 4.31
C LEU A 125 0.10 12.17 5.17
N SER A 126 -0.33 13.40 5.45
CA SER A 126 0.40 14.35 6.30
C SER A 126 0.63 13.80 7.70
N HIS A 127 -0.39 13.16 8.27
CA HIS A 127 -0.31 12.55 9.60
C HIS A 127 0.71 11.41 9.61
N ARG A 128 0.60 10.46 8.68
CA ARG A 128 1.51 9.31 8.60
C ARG A 128 2.96 9.70 8.25
N MET A 129 3.16 10.75 7.45
CA MET A 129 4.49 11.28 7.18
C MET A 129 5.14 11.84 8.46
N ARG A 130 4.39 12.62 9.26
CA ARG A 130 4.87 13.16 10.56
C ARG A 130 5.21 12.06 11.57
N HIS A 131 4.43 10.97 11.58
CA HIS A 131 4.70 9.80 12.42
C HIS A 131 5.79 8.87 11.87
N GLY A 132 6.38 9.20 10.71
CA GLY A 132 7.46 8.43 10.11
C GLY A 132 7.06 7.05 9.60
N THR A 133 5.75 6.76 9.47
CA THR A 133 5.24 5.45 9.02
C THR A 133 5.10 5.35 7.50
N VAL A 134 5.28 6.47 6.80
CA VAL A 134 5.27 6.57 5.33
C VAL A 134 6.51 7.33 4.85
N ARG A 135 7.07 6.90 3.73
CA ARG A 135 8.08 7.64 2.96
C ARG A 135 7.50 8.00 1.60
N CYS A 136 7.83 9.20 1.14
CA CYS A 136 7.42 9.67 -0.18
C CYS A 136 8.63 10.20 -0.93
N ALA A 137 8.64 9.96 -2.24
CA ALA A 137 9.67 10.47 -3.15
C ALA A 137 9.02 11.17 -4.34
N GLY A 138 9.65 12.21 -4.84
CA GLY A 138 9.24 12.91 -6.05
C GLY A 138 10.38 13.07 -7.04
N VAL A 139 10.04 13.16 -8.32
CA VAL A 139 10.93 13.57 -9.40
C VAL A 139 10.31 14.78 -10.08
N SER A 140 11.10 15.84 -10.20
CA SER A 140 10.66 17.10 -10.80
C SER A 140 11.18 17.27 -12.21
N ALA A 141 10.40 17.93 -13.05
CA ALA A 141 10.81 18.43 -14.36
C ALA A 141 10.31 19.88 -14.49
N ASN A 142 11.19 20.78 -14.91
CA ASN A 142 10.89 22.22 -15.03
C ASN A 142 10.29 22.83 -13.74
N GLY A 143 10.85 22.46 -12.58
CA GLY A 143 10.42 22.98 -11.28
C GLY A 143 9.07 22.46 -10.77
N LYS A 144 8.47 21.45 -11.43
CA LYS A 144 7.21 20.84 -11.02
C LYS A 144 7.38 19.34 -10.79
N THR A 145 6.81 18.80 -9.74
CA THR A 145 6.77 17.37 -9.48
C THR A 145 5.93 16.67 -10.54
N VAL A 146 6.55 15.72 -11.24
CA VAL A 146 5.94 14.99 -12.38
C VAL A 146 5.83 13.48 -12.17
N ALA A 147 6.57 12.95 -11.21
CA ALA A 147 6.47 11.55 -10.80
C ALA A 147 6.57 11.45 -9.29
N VAL A 148 5.82 10.54 -8.68
CA VAL A 148 5.80 10.31 -7.23
C VAL A 148 5.77 8.82 -6.92
N ALA A 149 6.33 8.48 -5.76
CA ALA A 149 6.18 7.18 -5.14
C ALA A 149 5.93 7.34 -3.64
N ALA A 150 5.10 6.48 -3.07
CA ALA A 150 4.86 6.40 -1.64
C ALA A 150 5.06 4.96 -1.16
N ALA A 151 5.66 4.81 0.01
CA ALA A 151 5.88 3.51 0.63
C ALA A 151 5.50 3.56 2.11
N VAL A 152 4.77 2.56 2.57
CA VAL A 152 4.47 2.33 3.98
C VAL A 152 5.56 1.45 4.60
N LEU A 153 5.93 1.76 5.83
CA LEU A 153 6.98 1.07 6.56
C LEU A 153 6.36 0.03 7.50
N GLY A 154 6.80 -1.21 7.37
CA GLY A 154 6.57 -2.26 8.36
C GLY A 154 7.76 -2.41 9.30
N GLU A 155 7.82 -3.50 10.05
CA GLU A 155 8.91 -3.79 10.98
C GLU A 155 10.18 -4.27 10.27
N SER A 156 10.04 -5.28 9.42
CA SER A 156 11.12 -5.93 8.67
C SER A 156 10.95 -5.84 7.15
N ALA A 157 9.92 -5.14 6.69
CA ALA A 157 9.58 -5.00 5.30
C ALA A 157 8.94 -3.65 5.03
N SER A 158 8.86 -3.26 3.76
CA SER A 158 8.16 -2.07 3.30
C SER A 158 7.24 -2.42 2.13
N LEU A 159 6.17 -1.66 1.94
CA LEU A 159 5.29 -1.79 0.79
C LEU A 159 5.27 -0.46 0.03
N ILE A 160 5.72 -0.46 -1.23
CA ILE A 160 5.47 0.67 -2.14
C ILE A 160 3.99 0.62 -2.51
N SER A 161 3.23 1.56 -1.96
CA SER A 161 1.76 1.60 -2.06
C SER A 161 1.25 2.44 -3.23
N ALA A 162 2.09 3.31 -3.78
CA ALA A 162 1.74 4.11 -4.96
C ALA A 162 2.98 4.46 -5.78
N VAL A 163 2.86 4.39 -7.10
CA VAL A 163 3.83 4.90 -8.08
C VAL A 163 3.04 5.53 -9.21
N ALA A 164 3.27 6.81 -9.48
CA ALA A 164 2.59 7.52 -10.55
C ALA A 164 3.51 8.49 -11.28
N VAL A 165 3.26 8.65 -12.57
CA VAL A 165 3.90 9.65 -13.43
C VAL A 165 2.80 10.41 -14.15
N LEU A 166 2.89 11.74 -14.23
CA LEU A 166 1.91 12.52 -14.99
C LEU A 166 1.82 12.01 -16.44
N PRO A 167 0.61 11.83 -17.02
CA PRO A 167 0.42 11.19 -18.32
C PRO A 167 1.31 11.77 -19.45
N LYS A 168 1.45 13.08 -19.52
CA LYS A 168 2.28 13.76 -20.52
C LYS A 168 3.80 13.51 -20.37
N PHE A 169 4.22 12.88 -19.29
CA PHE A 169 5.63 12.56 -19.00
C PHE A 169 5.91 11.05 -19.03
N HIS A 170 4.95 10.22 -19.43
CA HIS A 170 5.15 8.79 -19.58
C HIS A 170 6.26 8.47 -20.60
N ARG A 171 6.82 7.25 -20.48
CA ARG A 171 7.86 6.70 -21.37
C ARG A 171 9.17 7.50 -21.41
N ARG A 172 9.48 8.28 -20.35
CA ARG A 172 10.71 9.06 -20.20
C ARG A 172 11.63 8.56 -19.06
N GLY A 173 11.43 7.32 -18.59
CA GLY A 173 12.23 6.75 -17.49
C GLY A 173 11.88 7.26 -16.09
N LEU A 174 10.92 8.18 -15.94
CA LEU A 174 10.61 8.83 -14.67
C LEU A 174 10.02 7.88 -13.64
N GLY A 175 9.25 6.88 -14.05
CA GLY A 175 8.77 5.81 -13.18
C GLY A 175 9.92 5.03 -12.55
N THR A 176 10.90 4.62 -13.36
CA THR A 176 12.13 3.97 -12.88
C THR A 176 12.91 4.86 -11.92
N ALA A 177 13.04 6.14 -12.26
CA ALA A 177 13.75 7.09 -11.43
C ALA A 177 13.11 7.25 -10.04
N VAL A 178 11.79 7.40 -9.97
CA VAL A 178 11.09 7.60 -8.69
C VAL A 178 11.05 6.32 -7.85
N VAL A 179 10.91 5.13 -8.46
CA VAL A 179 10.99 3.85 -7.73
C VAL A 179 12.39 3.65 -7.15
N ARG A 180 13.46 3.86 -7.93
CA ARG A 180 14.82 3.79 -7.41
C ARG A 180 15.10 4.82 -6.33
N LYS A 181 14.46 5.99 -6.42
CA LYS A 181 14.59 7.04 -5.41
C LYS A 181 13.95 6.61 -4.09
N ILE A 182 12.71 6.13 -4.11
CA ILE A 182 12.05 5.66 -2.89
C ILE A 182 12.78 4.46 -2.29
N GLU A 183 13.27 3.50 -3.10
CA GLU A 183 14.04 2.34 -2.62
C GLU A 183 15.26 2.76 -1.78
N ARG A 184 15.96 3.83 -2.14
CA ARG A 184 17.12 4.34 -1.37
C ARG A 184 16.73 4.96 -0.03
N MET A 185 15.46 5.34 0.14
CA MET A 185 14.92 5.91 1.38
C MET A 185 14.32 4.84 2.31
N LEU A 186 14.25 3.59 1.85
CA LEU A 186 13.73 2.46 2.63
C LEU A 186 14.87 1.75 3.37
N PRO A 187 14.58 1.18 4.56
CA PRO A 187 15.56 0.33 5.25
C PRO A 187 15.89 -0.92 4.43
N SER A 188 17.02 -1.56 4.74
CA SER A 188 17.31 -2.89 4.21
C SER A 188 16.21 -3.86 4.59
N GLY A 189 15.90 -4.79 3.71
CA GLY A 189 14.83 -5.76 3.91
C GLY A 189 14.04 -6.02 2.64
N THR A 190 12.92 -6.69 2.76
CA THR A 190 12.07 -6.99 1.63
C THR A 190 11.11 -5.83 1.35
N VAL A 191 11.06 -5.41 0.09
CA VAL A 191 10.09 -4.44 -0.41
C VAL A 191 9.06 -5.14 -1.28
N TYR A 192 7.80 -4.86 -1.00
CA TYR A 192 6.65 -5.41 -1.71
C TYR A 192 5.98 -4.37 -2.59
N ILE A 193 5.27 -4.84 -3.60
CA ILE A 193 4.35 -4.07 -4.46
C ILE A 193 3.12 -4.93 -4.71
N LEU A 194 1.93 -4.34 -4.59
CA LEU A 194 0.69 -4.94 -5.08
C LEU A 194 0.47 -4.44 -6.50
N ARG A 195 0.75 -5.30 -7.47
CA ARG A 195 0.59 -4.98 -8.89
C ARG A 195 -0.75 -5.49 -9.38
N GLU A 196 -1.57 -4.63 -9.96
CA GLU A 196 -2.81 -5.04 -10.61
C GLU A 196 -2.54 -6.01 -11.78
N GLU A 197 -3.48 -6.91 -12.01
CA GLU A 197 -3.36 -7.92 -13.06
C GLU A 197 -3.11 -7.29 -14.42
N ARG A 198 -2.15 -7.87 -15.17
CA ARG A 198 -1.73 -7.45 -16.53
C ARG A 198 -1.23 -6.01 -16.66
N LYS A 199 -1.04 -5.27 -15.56
CA LYS A 199 -0.48 -3.92 -15.61
C LYS A 199 1.00 -3.90 -15.22
N ASN A 200 1.81 -3.18 -16.02
CA ASN A 200 3.20 -2.84 -15.69
C ASN A 200 4.14 -4.02 -15.38
N GLU A 201 3.90 -5.22 -15.93
CA GLU A 201 4.74 -6.42 -15.69
C GLU A 201 6.19 -6.19 -16.06
N ALA A 202 6.46 -5.86 -17.33
CA ALA A 202 7.81 -5.61 -17.82
C ALA A 202 8.52 -4.46 -17.07
N PHE A 203 7.77 -3.48 -16.58
CA PHE A 203 8.31 -2.37 -15.81
C PHE A 203 8.88 -2.83 -14.47
N TYR A 204 8.12 -3.60 -13.70
CA TYR A 204 8.57 -4.09 -12.39
C TYR A 204 9.60 -5.20 -12.51
N ASP A 205 9.50 -6.05 -13.55
CA ASP A 205 10.52 -7.08 -13.81
C ASP A 205 11.89 -6.45 -14.14
N ALA A 206 11.91 -5.39 -14.96
CA ALA A 206 13.12 -4.61 -15.26
C ALA A 206 13.73 -3.90 -14.03
N LEU A 207 12.92 -3.64 -13.00
CA LEU A 207 13.36 -3.10 -11.70
C LEU A 207 13.85 -4.19 -10.74
N GLY A 208 13.72 -5.47 -11.10
CA GLY A 208 14.16 -6.62 -10.33
C GLY A 208 13.13 -7.13 -9.31
N TYR A 209 11.87 -6.73 -9.41
CA TYR A 209 10.77 -7.30 -8.63
C TYR A 209 10.35 -8.65 -9.19
N LYS A 210 10.07 -9.60 -8.30
CA LYS A 210 9.64 -10.96 -8.67
C LYS A 210 8.32 -11.31 -7.99
N PRO A 211 7.41 -12.03 -8.66
CA PRO A 211 6.18 -12.51 -8.04
C PRO A 211 6.47 -13.41 -6.83
N CYS A 212 5.67 -13.26 -5.76
CA CYS A 212 5.75 -14.10 -4.57
C CYS A 212 4.37 -14.51 -4.02
N GLY A 213 3.30 -14.08 -4.65
CA GLY A 213 1.93 -14.41 -4.28
C GLY A 213 0.92 -13.62 -5.11
N ALA A 214 -0.34 -13.70 -4.73
CA ALA A 214 -1.43 -12.96 -5.33
C ALA A 214 -2.26 -12.24 -4.26
N TRP A 215 -2.87 -11.13 -4.62
CA TRP A 215 -3.77 -10.35 -3.79
C TRP A 215 -5.12 -10.16 -4.47
N ALA A 216 -6.12 -9.91 -3.67
CA ALA A 216 -7.44 -9.56 -4.15
C ALA A 216 -8.09 -8.52 -3.24
N GLN A 217 -8.99 -7.76 -3.84
CA GLN A 217 -9.88 -6.80 -3.21
C GLN A 217 -11.30 -7.12 -3.65
N GLY A 218 -12.23 -7.05 -2.73
CA GLY A 218 -13.62 -7.37 -3.04
C GLY A 218 -14.57 -7.07 -1.90
N LYS A 219 -15.84 -7.37 -2.12
CA LYS A 219 -16.92 -7.20 -1.15
C LYS A 219 -17.38 -8.56 -0.64
N LEU A 220 -17.82 -8.61 0.62
CA LEU A 220 -18.51 -9.79 1.12
C LEU A 220 -19.79 -10.02 0.29
N CYS A 221 -20.03 -11.27 -0.09
CA CYS A 221 -21.34 -11.66 -0.61
C CYS A 221 -22.35 -11.69 0.55
N ASN A 222 -23.44 -10.94 0.41
CA ASN A 222 -24.58 -10.98 1.35
C ASN A 222 -25.34 -12.28 1.19
#